data_b56f22070257bbd433b22641349de333
#
_entry.id   b56f22070257bbd433b22641349de333
#
_cell.length_a   1.000
_cell.length_b   1.000
_cell.length_c   1.000
_cell.angle_alpha   90.00
_cell.angle_beta   90.00
_cell.angle_gamma   90.00
#
_symmetry.space_group_name_H-M   'P 1'
#
loop_
_entity.id
_entity.type
_entity.pdbx_description
1 polymer ?
#
loop_
_entity_poly.entity_id
_entity_poly.type
_entity_poly.pdbx_seq_one_letter_code
_entity_poly.pdbx_strand_id
1 'polypeptide(L)'
;MGIGEIAFYAFSISTLIGGVFTVVSRNPVHSVLWLILSFISAAGLFVLLGAGFVAMLLIIVYVGAVAVLFLFVVMMLDVDFAELKAEMARYLPLGLLIGVIVLIQLMFAFGIWDYSEGYQQRISKVFGGGTNTAELGAIIYDEYILIFQLSGLILLVAMIGAIVLTLRHRNDIKRQDVFAQMMRDPEEAMELKDVKPGQGI
;
A
#
# COMPACT_ATOMS: atom_id res chain seq x y z
N MET A 1 19.52 -21.95 22.99
CA MET A 1 18.82 -21.03 22.06
C MET A 1 19.45 -19.65 22.21
N GLY A 2 20.02 -19.13 21.13
CA GLY A 2 20.55 -17.78 21.11
C GLY A 2 19.41 -16.74 21.03
N ILE A 3 19.68 -15.50 21.42
CA ILE A 3 18.69 -14.39 21.35
C ILE A 3 18.14 -14.25 19.92
N GLY A 4 18.98 -14.45 18.89
CA GLY A 4 18.56 -14.40 17.47
C GLY A 4 17.54 -15.48 17.09
N GLU A 5 17.66 -16.69 17.61
CA GLU A 5 16.72 -17.79 17.36
C GLU A 5 15.36 -17.50 17.98
N ILE A 6 15.35 -16.97 19.21
CA ILE A 6 14.12 -16.57 19.89
C ILE A 6 13.41 -15.46 19.12
N ALA A 7 14.14 -14.45 18.69
CA ALA A 7 13.62 -13.34 17.88
C ALA A 7 13.07 -13.85 16.54
N PHE A 8 13.77 -14.78 15.87
CA PHE A 8 13.30 -15.39 14.62
C PHE A 8 11.95 -16.09 14.80
N TYR A 9 11.81 -16.96 15.80
CA TYR A 9 10.54 -17.66 16.05
C TYR A 9 9.43 -16.68 16.44
N ALA A 10 9.72 -15.68 17.26
CA ALA A 10 8.74 -14.68 17.65
C ALA A 10 8.19 -13.90 16.45
N PHE A 11 9.06 -13.39 15.58
CA PHE A 11 8.64 -12.68 14.36
C PHE A 11 7.96 -13.60 13.33
N SER A 12 8.44 -14.84 13.18
CA SER A 12 7.84 -15.82 12.27
C SER A 12 6.41 -16.17 12.68
N ILE A 13 6.19 -16.47 13.95
CA ILE A 13 4.85 -16.77 14.49
C ILE A 13 3.94 -15.55 14.34
N SER A 14 4.42 -14.36 14.69
CA SER A 14 3.66 -13.13 14.56
C SER A 14 3.26 -12.83 13.11
N THR A 15 4.18 -13.07 12.14
CA THR A 15 3.90 -12.90 10.70
C THR A 15 2.83 -13.87 10.22
N LEU A 16 2.93 -15.14 10.60
CA LEU A 16 1.95 -16.17 10.22
C LEU A 16 0.57 -15.90 10.82
N ILE A 17 0.51 -15.59 12.12
CA ILE A 17 -0.73 -15.22 12.80
C ILE A 17 -1.34 -13.99 12.15
N GLY A 18 -0.55 -12.93 11.95
CA GLY A 18 -1.00 -11.72 11.27
C GLY A 18 -1.56 -12.00 9.88
N GLY A 19 -0.87 -12.82 9.07
CA GLY A 19 -1.33 -13.21 7.73
C GLY A 19 -2.66 -13.99 7.75
N VAL A 20 -2.79 -14.98 8.63
CA VAL A 20 -4.02 -15.76 8.78
C VAL A 20 -5.19 -14.89 9.24
N PHE A 21 -4.99 -14.06 10.26
CA PHE A 21 -6.06 -13.19 10.77
C PHE A 21 -6.43 -12.07 9.80
N THR A 22 -5.52 -11.65 8.93
CA THR A 22 -5.83 -10.73 7.83
C THR A 22 -6.94 -11.28 6.94
N VAL A 23 -6.91 -12.58 6.62
CA VAL A 23 -7.88 -13.23 5.75
C VAL A 23 -9.15 -13.63 6.48
N VAL A 24 -9.02 -14.13 7.73
CA VAL A 24 -10.14 -14.69 8.52
C VAL A 24 -10.96 -13.60 9.20
N SER A 25 -10.41 -12.43 9.45
CA SER A 25 -11.07 -11.34 10.16
C SER A 25 -12.38 -10.92 9.49
N ARG A 26 -13.42 -10.77 10.30
CA ARG A 26 -14.75 -10.35 9.82
C ARG A 26 -14.85 -8.87 9.56
N ASN A 27 -14.13 -8.08 10.33
CA ASN A 27 -14.10 -6.64 10.21
C ASN A 27 -12.89 -6.25 9.35
N PRO A 28 -13.11 -5.56 8.21
CA PRO A 28 -12.01 -5.20 7.31
C PRO A 28 -10.99 -4.26 7.96
N VAL A 29 -11.39 -3.42 8.91
CA VAL A 29 -10.46 -2.59 9.68
C VAL A 29 -9.51 -3.45 10.52
N HIS A 30 -10.04 -4.46 11.21
CA HIS A 30 -9.21 -5.42 11.95
C HIS A 30 -8.30 -6.23 11.02
N SER A 31 -8.78 -6.58 9.81
CA SER A 31 -7.98 -7.25 8.79
C SER A 31 -6.73 -6.45 8.42
N VAL A 32 -6.90 -5.15 8.18
CA VAL A 32 -5.76 -4.26 7.87
C VAL A 32 -4.81 -4.11 9.05
N LEU A 33 -5.31 -4.06 10.29
CA LEU A 33 -4.44 -4.01 11.48
C LEU A 33 -3.59 -5.28 11.62
N TRP A 34 -4.15 -6.46 11.35
CA TRP A 34 -3.40 -7.71 11.30
C TRP A 34 -2.38 -7.74 10.16
N LEU A 35 -2.72 -7.16 9.00
CA LEU A 35 -1.79 -7.00 7.88
C LEU A 35 -0.59 -6.12 8.26
N ILE A 36 -0.83 -5.01 8.96
CA ILE A 36 0.23 -4.12 9.48
C ILE A 36 1.15 -4.90 10.43
N LEU A 37 0.60 -5.67 11.36
CA LEU A 37 1.39 -6.50 12.27
C LEU A 37 2.24 -7.51 11.51
N SER A 38 1.68 -8.16 10.48
CA SER A 38 2.41 -9.10 9.63
C SER A 38 3.59 -8.44 8.92
N PHE A 39 3.41 -7.25 8.35
CA PHE A 39 4.49 -6.53 7.67
C PHE A 39 5.57 -6.06 8.63
N ILE A 40 5.23 -5.55 9.82
CA ILE A 40 6.23 -5.15 10.82
C ILE A 40 7.04 -6.37 11.28
N SER A 41 6.39 -7.51 11.49
CA SER A 41 7.06 -8.74 11.89
C SER A 41 7.95 -9.28 10.77
N ALA A 42 7.50 -9.23 9.51
CA ALA A 42 8.31 -9.59 8.34
C ALA A 42 9.54 -8.66 8.19
N ALA A 43 9.39 -7.36 8.44
CA ALA A 43 10.52 -6.44 8.47
C ALA A 43 11.55 -6.84 9.53
N GLY A 44 11.11 -7.28 10.73
CA GLY A 44 11.98 -7.83 11.76
C GLY A 44 12.76 -9.06 11.27
N LEU A 45 12.14 -9.97 10.51
CA LEU A 45 12.82 -11.11 9.89
C LEU A 45 13.88 -10.65 8.87
N PHE A 46 13.59 -9.63 8.04
CA PHE A 46 14.58 -9.08 7.11
C PHE A 46 15.77 -8.44 7.84
N VAL A 47 15.53 -7.79 8.98
CA VAL A 47 16.65 -7.28 9.82
C VAL A 47 17.52 -8.43 10.34
N LEU A 48 16.92 -9.53 10.78
CA LEU A 48 17.67 -10.71 11.24
C LEU A 48 18.48 -11.36 10.11
N LEU A 49 18.00 -11.27 8.86
CA LEU A 49 18.72 -11.72 7.66
C LEU A 49 19.84 -10.76 7.21
N GLY A 50 20.01 -9.61 7.87
CA GLY A 50 20.97 -8.59 7.47
C GLY A 50 20.49 -7.70 6.31
N ALA A 51 19.24 -7.87 5.82
CA ALA A 51 18.66 -7.11 4.74
C ALA A 51 17.97 -5.82 5.25
N GLY A 52 18.74 -4.95 5.92
CA GLY A 52 18.23 -3.76 6.58
C GLY A 52 17.53 -2.77 5.63
N PHE A 53 18.05 -2.59 4.41
CA PHE A 53 17.43 -1.72 3.41
C PHE A 53 16.03 -2.19 3.02
N VAL A 54 15.87 -3.50 2.76
CA VAL A 54 14.56 -4.08 2.41
C VAL A 54 13.58 -3.99 3.56
N ALA A 55 14.05 -4.20 4.80
CA ALA A 55 13.24 -4.04 6.00
C ALA A 55 12.68 -2.63 6.14
N MET A 56 13.52 -1.61 5.93
CA MET A 56 13.10 -0.21 5.98
C MET A 56 12.13 0.15 4.86
N LEU A 57 12.36 -0.36 3.63
CA LEU A 57 11.41 -0.20 2.54
C LEU A 57 10.03 -0.80 2.86
N LEU A 58 10.01 -1.99 3.46
CA LEU A 58 8.78 -2.66 3.85
C LEU A 58 8.00 -1.83 4.86
N ILE A 59 8.65 -1.24 5.85
CA ILE A 59 8.01 -0.38 6.84
C ILE A 59 7.52 0.92 6.21
N ILE A 60 8.37 1.62 5.45
CA ILE A 60 8.03 2.95 4.91
C ILE A 60 6.93 2.84 3.85
N VAL A 61 7.04 1.90 2.91
CA VAL A 61 6.12 1.80 1.78
C VAL A 61 4.89 0.96 2.13
N TYR A 62 5.10 -0.29 2.62
CA TYR A 62 3.96 -1.19 2.84
C TYR A 62 3.16 -0.83 4.09
N VAL A 63 3.82 -0.51 5.20
CA VAL A 63 3.11 -0.09 6.41
C VAL A 63 2.72 1.39 6.33
N GLY A 64 3.66 2.27 6.00
CA GLY A 64 3.44 3.72 6.04
C GLY A 64 2.55 4.26 4.92
N ALA A 65 2.60 3.72 3.72
CA ALA A 65 1.78 4.19 2.60
C ALA A 65 0.62 3.25 2.27
N VAL A 66 0.90 1.98 1.94
CA VAL A 66 -0.10 1.06 1.39
C VAL A 66 -1.12 0.62 2.44
N ALA A 67 -0.68 0.15 3.61
CA ALA A 67 -1.60 -0.32 4.65
C ALA A 67 -2.42 0.82 5.24
N VAL A 68 -1.85 2.02 5.39
CA VAL A 68 -2.59 3.21 5.83
C VAL A 68 -3.61 3.63 4.77
N LEU A 69 -3.26 3.58 3.46
CA LEU A 69 -4.22 3.81 2.39
C LEU A 69 -5.38 2.82 2.46
N PHE A 70 -5.11 1.51 2.63
CA PHE A 70 -6.15 0.52 2.81
C PHE A 70 -7.04 0.80 4.02
N LEU A 71 -6.45 1.22 5.14
CA LEU A 71 -7.19 1.57 6.34
C LEU A 71 -8.19 2.71 6.06
N PHE A 72 -7.76 3.76 5.38
CA PHE A 72 -8.63 4.88 5.02
C PHE A 72 -9.73 4.46 4.05
N VAL A 73 -9.38 3.71 3.01
CA VAL A 73 -10.35 3.24 2.00
C VAL A 73 -11.43 2.38 2.66
N VAL A 74 -11.02 1.41 3.48
CA VAL A 74 -11.96 0.49 4.15
C VAL A 74 -12.84 1.21 5.16
N MET A 75 -12.32 2.23 5.83
CA MET A 75 -13.09 3.03 6.77
C MET A 75 -14.10 3.96 6.06
N MET A 76 -13.80 4.40 4.82
CA MET A 76 -14.69 5.25 4.02
C MET A 76 -15.72 4.48 3.20
N LEU A 77 -15.52 3.18 2.98
CA LEU A 77 -16.46 2.32 2.26
C LEU A 77 -17.58 1.88 3.20
N ASP A 78 -18.77 2.38 2.93
CA ASP A 78 -20.02 1.90 3.56
C ASP A 78 -20.54 0.69 2.79
N VAL A 79 -19.90 -0.46 2.99
CA VAL A 79 -20.25 -1.73 2.32
C VAL A 79 -20.82 -2.69 3.35
N ASP A 80 -21.98 -3.28 3.04
CA ASP A 80 -22.56 -4.35 3.85
C ASP A 80 -21.81 -5.67 3.59
N PHE A 81 -20.84 -5.95 4.45
CA PHE A 81 -20.00 -7.15 4.37
C PHE A 81 -20.75 -8.45 4.64
N ALA A 82 -21.99 -8.39 5.12
CA ALA A 82 -22.80 -9.56 5.39
C ALA A 82 -23.27 -10.25 4.10
N GLU A 83 -23.59 -9.48 3.06
CA GLU A 83 -23.98 -10.03 1.75
C GLU A 83 -22.80 -10.67 1.01
N LEU A 84 -21.60 -10.06 1.07
CA LEU A 84 -20.41 -10.60 0.43
C LEU A 84 -20.00 -11.97 0.96
N LYS A 85 -20.30 -12.28 2.22
CA LYS A 85 -19.97 -13.59 2.84
C LYS A 85 -20.76 -14.76 2.29
N ALA A 86 -21.99 -14.57 1.89
CA ALA A 86 -22.84 -15.65 1.36
C ALA A 86 -22.27 -16.18 0.02
N GLU A 87 -21.69 -15.28 -0.79
CA GLU A 87 -21.04 -15.67 -2.05
C GLU A 87 -19.65 -16.28 -1.86
N MET A 88 -18.88 -15.84 -0.87
CA MET A 88 -17.53 -16.36 -0.59
C MET A 88 -17.55 -17.87 -0.27
N ALA A 89 -18.55 -18.35 0.44
CA ALA A 89 -18.66 -19.77 0.79
C ALA A 89 -18.75 -20.68 -0.46
N ARG A 90 -19.30 -20.17 -1.56
CA ARG A 90 -19.43 -20.91 -2.85
C ARG A 90 -18.08 -21.13 -3.53
N TYR A 91 -17.14 -20.20 -3.38
CA TYR A 91 -15.81 -20.26 -4.01
C TYR A 91 -14.73 -20.84 -3.11
N LEU A 92 -15.06 -21.15 -1.86
CA LEU A 92 -14.13 -21.70 -0.89
C LEU A 92 -13.40 -22.97 -1.36
N PRO A 93 -14.09 -23.99 -1.96
CA PRO A 93 -13.41 -25.21 -2.42
C PRO A 93 -12.41 -24.93 -3.56
N LEU A 94 -12.73 -24.01 -4.47
CA LEU A 94 -11.82 -23.62 -5.56
C LEU A 94 -10.62 -22.86 -5.00
N GLY A 95 -10.82 -21.93 -4.07
CA GLY A 95 -9.75 -21.19 -3.42
C GLY A 95 -8.81 -22.11 -2.63
N LEU A 96 -9.35 -23.09 -1.92
CA LEU A 96 -8.57 -24.07 -1.18
C LEU A 96 -7.73 -24.95 -2.12
N LEU A 97 -8.29 -25.40 -3.24
CA LEU A 97 -7.58 -26.17 -4.26
C LEU A 97 -6.39 -25.37 -4.81
N ILE A 98 -6.59 -24.10 -5.20
CA ILE A 98 -5.52 -23.20 -5.68
C ILE A 98 -4.46 -23.02 -4.60
N GLY A 99 -4.87 -22.80 -3.34
CA GLY A 99 -3.97 -22.64 -2.21
C GLY A 99 -3.08 -23.86 -1.98
N VAL A 100 -3.64 -25.07 -2.09
CA VAL A 100 -2.87 -26.33 -1.96
C VAL A 100 -1.88 -26.48 -3.13
N ILE A 101 -2.26 -26.15 -4.35
CA ILE A 101 -1.35 -26.21 -5.52
C ILE A 101 -0.17 -25.26 -5.31
N VAL A 102 -0.44 -24.01 -4.90
CA VAL A 102 0.62 -23.02 -4.62
C VAL A 102 1.53 -23.49 -3.48
N LEU A 103 0.96 -24.06 -2.43
CA LEU A 103 1.74 -24.59 -1.30
C LEU A 103 2.66 -25.73 -1.75
N ILE A 104 2.18 -26.67 -2.56
CA ILE A 104 2.99 -27.73 -3.13
C ILE A 104 4.10 -27.17 -4.01
N GLN A 105 3.82 -26.18 -4.87
CA GLN A 105 4.85 -25.54 -5.71
C GLN A 105 5.94 -24.88 -4.85
N LEU A 106 5.55 -24.19 -3.77
CA LEU A 106 6.51 -23.58 -2.84
C LEU A 106 7.37 -24.63 -2.14
N MET A 107 6.77 -25.75 -1.69
CA MET A 107 7.53 -26.85 -1.08
C MET A 107 8.56 -27.44 -2.05
N PHE A 108 8.20 -27.64 -3.32
CA PHE A 108 9.15 -28.09 -4.33
C PHE A 108 10.25 -27.05 -4.58
N ALA A 109 9.91 -25.77 -4.68
CA ALA A 109 10.89 -24.70 -4.89
C ALA A 109 11.91 -24.64 -3.74
N PHE A 110 11.48 -24.74 -2.49
CA PHE A 110 12.36 -24.77 -1.33
C PHE A 110 13.18 -26.07 -1.24
N GLY A 111 12.59 -27.23 -1.59
CA GLY A 111 13.34 -28.50 -1.58
C GLY A 111 14.46 -28.56 -2.60
N ILE A 112 14.33 -27.89 -3.75
CA ILE A 112 15.37 -27.80 -4.79
C ILE A 112 16.46 -26.79 -4.38
N TRP A 113 16.13 -25.78 -3.58
CA TRP A 113 17.04 -24.70 -3.17
C TRP A 113 18.23 -25.22 -2.33
N ASP A 114 17.97 -26.20 -1.46
CA ASP A 114 19.01 -26.80 -0.62
C ASP A 114 20.09 -27.55 -1.43
N TYR A 115 19.81 -27.94 -2.67
CA TYR A 115 20.75 -28.64 -3.55
C TYR A 115 21.65 -27.71 -4.36
N SER A 116 21.47 -26.39 -4.33
CA SER A 116 22.34 -25.46 -5.04
C SER A 116 23.56 -25.12 -4.21
N GLU A 117 24.57 -26.01 -4.23
CA GLU A 117 25.91 -25.74 -3.71
C GLU A 117 26.49 -24.50 -4.40
N GLY A 118 26.66 -23.42 -3.67
CA GLY A 118 27.22 -22.16 -4.20
C GLY A 118 26.40 -20.90 -3.93
N TYR A 119 25.20 -21.01 -3.41
CA TYR A 119 24.39 -19.85 -3.04
C TYR A 119 25.06 -19.01 -1.94
N GLN A 120 25.59 -19.65 -0.92
CA GLN A 120 26.32 -19.00 0.19
C GLN A 120 27.60 -18.29 -0.27
N GLN A 121 28.31 -18.84 -1.27
CA GLN A 121 29.51 -18.22 -1.81
C GLN A 121 29.22 -16.99 -2.71
N ARG A 122 28.04 -16.91 -3.31
CA ARG A 122 27.63 -15.73 -4.11
C ARG A 122 27.23 -14.57 -3.21
N ILE A 123 26.52 -14.83 -2.12
CA ILE A 123 26.12 -13.79 -1.16
C ILE A 123 27.33 -13.17 -0.48
N SER A 124 28.31 -13.97 -0.05
CA SER A 124 29.50 -13.45 0.62
C SER A 124 30.41 -12.61 -0.29
N LYS A 125 30.32 -12.77 -1.62
CA LYS A 125 31.08 -11.96 -2.59
C LYS A 125 30.41 -10.62 -2.91
N VAL A 126 29.08 -10.52 -2.76
CA VAL A 126 28.33 -9.31 -3.09
C VAL A 126 28.40 -8.28 -1.94
N PHE A 127 28.52 -8.74 -0.71
CA PHE A 127 28.55 -7.87 0.48
C PHE A 127 29.96 -7.80 1.06
N GLY A 128 30.78 -6.88 0.55
CA GLY A 128 32.20 -6.73 0.83
C GLY A 128 32.57 -5.87 2.05
N GLY A 129 31.76 -5.81 3.11
CA GLY A 129 32.14 -5.20 4.41
C GLY A 129 31.66 -3.79 4.68
N GLY A 130 30.83 -3.22 3.83
CA GLY A 130 30.09 -1.97 4.09
C GLY A 130 28.74 -2.20 4.77
N THR A 131 27.99 -1.14 5.01
CA THR A 131 26.60 -1.26 5.43
C THR A 131 25.73 -1.71 4.24
N ASN A 132 24.80 -2.64 4.45
CA ASN A 132 23.89 -3.16 3.41
C ASN A 132 23.26 -2.05 2.55
N THR A 133 22.88 -0.94 3.18
CA THR A 133 22.29 0.22 2.49
C THR A 133 23.28 0.94 1.56
N ALA A 134 24.54 1.11 1.98
CA ALA A 134 25.55 1.80 1.16
C ALA A 134 25.97 0.95 -0.05
N GLU A 135 26.12 -0.35 0.13
CA GLU A 135 26.48 -1.28 -0.95
C GLU A 135 25.37 -1.38 -1.99
N LEU A 136 24.09 -1.53 -1.55
CA LEU A 136 22.96 -1.50 -2.45
C LEU A 136 22.81 -0.15 -3.15
N GLY A 137 23.08 0.96 -2.44
CA GLY A 137 23.07 2.28 -3.05
C GLY A 137 24.07 2.39 -4.20
N ALA A 138 25.31 1.96 -4.00
CA ALA A 138 26.33 1.98 -5.05
C ALA A 138 25.90 1.15 -6.28
N ILE A 139 25.40 -0.06 -6.07
CA ILE A 139 24.94 -0.93 -7.16
C ILE A 139 23.76 -0.29 -7.92
N ILE A 140 22.75 0.24 -7.23
CA ILE A 140 21.54 0.79 -7.85
C ILE A 140 21.84 2.08 -8.63
N TYR A 141 22.69 2.95 -8.09
CA TYR A 141 22.94 4.26 -8.69
C TYR A 141 24.12 4.26 -9.69
N ASP A 142 25.04 3.31 -9.61
CA ASP A 142 26.17 3.23 -10.53
C ASP A 142 25.92 2.21 -11.64
N GLU A 143 25.58 0.97 -11.31
CA GLU A 143 25.47 -0.13 -12.27
C GLU A 143 24.06 -0.23 -12.89
N TYR A 144 23.00 -0.01 -12.09
CA TYR A 144 21.60 -0.18 -12.52
C TYR A 144 20.84 1.14 -12.64
N ILE A 145 21.53 2.26 -12.88
CA ILE A 145 20.94 3.60 -12.97
C ILE A 145 19.76 3.67 -13.95
N LEU A 146 19.85 3.00 -15.09
CA LEU A 146 18.81 3.01 -16.13
C LEU A 146 17.52 2.35 -15.62
N ILE A 147 17.64 1.22 -14.94
CA ILE A 147 16.48 0.51 -14.37
C ILE A 147 15.86 1.32 -13.23
N PHE A 148 16.69 1.98 -12.43
CA PHE A 148 16.24 2.90 -11.39
C PHE A 148 15.44 4.07 -11.98
N GLN A 149 15.92 4.71 -13.05
CA GLN A 149 15.21 5.79 -13.71
C GLN A 149 13.89 5.33 -14.35
N LEU A 150 13.87 4.15 -14.98
CA LEU A 150 12.65 3.57 -15.53
C LEU A 150 11.61 3.30 -14.44
N SER A 151 12.02 2.81 -13.27
CA SER A 151 11.10 2.61 -12.15
C SER A 151 10.49 3.93 -11.66
N GLY A 152 11.27 5.00 -11.64
CA GLY A 152 10.79 6.35 -11.34
C GLY A 152 9.75 6.86 -12.35
N LEU A 153 9.96 6.62 -13.65
CA LEU A 153 8.98 6.96 -14.69
C LEU A 153 7.66 6.15 -14.54
N ILE A 154 7.75 4.87 -14.20
CA ILE A 154 6.56 4.04 -13.94
C ILE A 154 5.77 4.60 -12.76
N LEU A 155 6.44 4.98 -11.68
CA LEU A 155 5.80 5.59 -10.52
C LEU A 155 5.15 6.94 -10.87
N LEU A 156 5.80 7.76 -11.70
CA LEU A 156 5.25 9.03 -12.18
C LEU A 156 3.96 8.80 -12.97
N VAL A 157 3.94 7.84 -13.90
CA VAL A 157 2.75 7.50 -14.69
C VAL A 157 1.64 6.97 -13.78
N ALA A 158 1.96 6.14 -12.80
CA ALA A 158 0.99 5.63 -11.84
C ALA A 158 0.37 6.78 -11.01
N MET A 159 1.18 7.73 -10.56
CA MET A 159 0.71 8.91 -9.82
C MET A 159 -0.21 9.78 -10.68
N ILE A 160 0.19 10.11 -11.92
CA ILE A 160 -0.65 10.88 -12.86
C ILE A 160 -1.95 10.13 -13.13
N GLY A 161 -1.89 8.83 -13.38
CA GLY A 161 -3.07 7.99 -13.60
C GLY A 161 -4.04 8.02 -12.42
N ALA A 162 -3.55 7.89 -11.20
CA ALA A 162 -4.37 7.97 -9.99
C ALA A 162 -5.07 9.34 -9.88
N ILE A 163 -4.34 10.44 -10.13
CA ILE A 163 -4.90 11.79 -10.06
C ILE A 163 -5.97 12.00 -11.13
N VAL A 164 -5.68 11.62 -12.39
CA VAL A 164 -6.60 11.81 -13.52
C VAL A 164 -7.89 10.99 -13.34
N LEU A 165 -7.79 9.74 -12.88
CA LEU A 165 -8.95 8.87 -12.67
C LEU A 165 -9.85 9.33 -11.50
N THR A 166 -9.27 9.98 -10.50
CA THR A 166 -10.02 10.49 -9.35
C THR A 166 -10.52 11.92 -9.54
N LEU A 167 -10.08 12.61 -10.60
CA LEU A 167 -10.42 14.00 -10.87
C LEU A 167 -11.90 14.14 -11.27
N ARG A 168 -12.71 14.66 -10.37
CA ARG A 168 -14.12 15.01 -10.63
C ARG A 168 -14.26 16.50 -10.96
N HIS A 169 -14.64 16.81 -12.19
CA HIS A 169 -15.06 18.15 -12.57
C HIS A 169 -16.53 18.34 -12.20
N ARG A 170 -16.81 19.29 -11.31
CA ARG A 170 -18.17 19.71 -11.03
C ARG A 170 -18.63 20.68 -12.13
N ASN A 171 -19.57 20.27 -12.96
CA ASN A 171 -20.11 21.11 -14.06
C ASN A 171 -21.14 22.14 -13.58
N ASP A 172 -21.73 21.94 -12.38
CA ASP A 172 -22.82 22.76 -11.87
C ASP A 172 -22.39 23.91 -10.94
N ILE A 173 -21.11 24.21 -10.87
CA ILE A 173 -20.63 25.31 -10.05
C ILE A 173 -20.71 26.60 -10.86
N LYS A 174 -21.54 27.55 -10.42
CA LYS A 174 -21.47 28.93 -10.90
C LYS A 174 -20.11 29.51 -10.55
N ARG A 175 -19.23 29.57 -11.53
CA ARG A 175 -17.91 30.22 -11.35
C ARG A 175 -18.12 31.72 -11.29
N GLN A 176 -17.55 32.36 -10.29
CA GLN A 176 -17.54 33.80 -10.20
C GLN A 176 -16.57 34.35 -11.25
N ASP A 177 -17.05 35.31 -12.06
CA ASP A 177 -16.18 36.13 -12.91
C ASP A 177 -15.81 37.39 -12.14
N VAL A 178 -14.57 37.41 -11.63
CA VAL A 178 -14.05 38.49 -10.78
C VAL A 178 -14.00 39.81 -11.56
N PHE A 179 -13.66 39.80 -12.84
CA PHE A 179 -13.62 41.00 -13.66
C PHE A 179 -14.99 41.57 -13.93
N ALA A 180 -15.97 40.72 -14.26
CA ALA A 180 -17.37 41.15 -14.44
C ALA A 180 -17.98 41.71 -13.15
N GLN A 181 -17.59 41.17 -12.00
CA GLN A 181 -18.02 41.67 -10.69
C GLN A 181 -17.36 43.02 -10.32
N MET A 182 -16.08 43.21 -10.66
CA MET A 182 -15.37 44.47 -10.38
C MET A 182 -15.80 45.62 -11.29
N MET A 183 -16.17 45.31 -12.53
CA MET A 183 -16.60 46.31 -13.53
C MET A 183 -18.12 46.47 -13.60
N ARG A 184 -18.89 45.92 -12.67
CA ARG A 184 -20.33 46.00 -12.66
C ARG A 184 -20.77 47.42 -12.30
N ASP A 185 -21.57 48.02 -13.20
CA ASP A 185 -22.08 49.36 -12.98
C ASP A 185 -23.13 49.31 -11.83
N PRO A 186 -23.05 50.20 -10.85
CA PRO A 186 -24.03 50.25 -9.75
C PRO A 186 -25.48 50.49 -10.24
N GLU A 187 -25.69 51.20 -11.36
CA GLU A 187 -26.99 51.48 -11.92
C GLU A 187 -27.64 50.21 -12.53
N GLU A 188 -26.84 49.29 -13.07
CA GLU A 188 -27.33 47.99 -13.56
C GLU A 188 -27.48 46.95 -12.46
N ALA A 189 -26.78 47.12 -11.33
CA ALA A 189 -26.71 46.16 -10.26
C ALA A 189 -27.81 46.31 -9.20
N MET A 190 -28.39 47.49 -9.08
CA MET A 190 -29.37 47.83 -8.05
C MET A 190 -30.63 48.38 -8.67
N GLU A 191 -31.76 47.77 -8.37
CA GLU A 191 -33.11 48.28 -8.70
C GLU A 191 -33.79 48.75 -7.40
N LEU A 192 -34.13 50.02 -7.34
CA LEU A 192 -34.89 50.58 -6.25
C LEU A 192 -36.37 50.20 -6.38
N LYS A 193 -36.85 49.35 -5.47
CA LYS A 193 -38.28 48.99 -5.40
C LYS A 193 -38.92 49.65 -4.21
N ASP A 194 -40.02 50.34 -4.45
CA ASP A 194 -40.87 50.91 -3.42
C ASP A 194 -41.72 49.81 -2.76
N VAL A 195 -41.32 49.34 -1.59
CA VAL A 195 -41.95 48.22 -0.86
C VAL A 195 -42.66 48.76 0.39
N LYS A 196 -43.92 48.41 0.57
CA LYS A 196 -44.66 48.78 1.80
C LYS A 196 -44.12 48.00 3.00
N PRO A 197 -44.08 48.59 4.21
CA PRO A 197 -43.68 47.88 5.41
C PRO A 197 -44.47 46.59 5.62
N GLY A 198 -43.78 45.45 5.75
CA GLY A 198 -44.37 44.11 5.94
C GLY A 198 -44.63 43.30 4.67
N GLN A 199 -44.31 43.80 3.49
CA GLN A 199 -44.56 43.13 2.19
C GLN A 199 -43.35 42.32 1.74
N GLY A 200 -42.50 41.77 2.45
CA GLY A 200 -41.36 40.94 1.98
C GLY A 200 -40.96 41.14 0.52
N ILE A 201 -39.72 40.89 0.18
CA ILE A 201 -39.15 40.98 -1.20
C ILE A 201 -39.47 39.71 -1.96
#